data_dabc56431988f303207be5837deb84fa
#
_entry.id   dabc56431988f303207be5837deb84fa
#
_cell.length_a   1.000
_cell.length_b   1.000
_cell.length_c   1.000
_cell.angle_alpha   90.00
_cell.angle_beta   90.00
_cell.angle_gamma   90.00
#
_symmetry.space_group_name_H-M   'P 1'
#
loop_
_entity.id
_entity.type
_entity.pdbx_description
1 polymer ?
#
loop_
_entity_poly.entity_id
_entity_poly.type
_entity_poly.pdbx_seq_one_letter_code
_entity_poly.pdbx_strand_id
1 'polypeptide(L)'
;MFLTVTCNPALDWMMRLPAFAEGVTNRSAADDLSYGGKGVNVATMLHRFGQDACASGFIAGTTGTALVEGVEAAGVPCDFVRLDAGQTRINVKMKRPRADGSLEETEINGCGPAVGPVAIATLRRRIERLGSDDCLVLSGSLAPGCPADLYADLAAAAAEHGARCVVDTTGTALTEALAARPFLVKPNNHELAE
;
A
#
# COMPACT_ATOMS: atom_id res chain seq x y z
N MET A 1 10.84 -14.86 -7.07
CA MET A 1 10.60 -13.40 -6.89
C MET A 1 9.41 -13.15 -5.97
N PHE A 2 9.39 -12.02 -5.23
CA PHE A 2 8.18 -11.53 -4.54
C PHE A 2 7.61 -10.34 -5.30
N LEU A 3 6.36 -10.42 -5.77
CA LEU A 3 5.63 -9.27 -6.29
C LEU A 3 4.70 -8.73 -5.20
N THR A 4 4.95 -7.51 -4.70
CA THR A 4 4.10 -6.91 -3.68
C THR A 4 3.18 -5.88 -4.34
N VAL A 5 1.88 -6.00 -4.09
CA VAL A 5 0.86 -5.10 -4.66
C VAL A 5 0.28 -4.23 -3.56
N THR A 6 0.36 -2.92 -3.76
CA THR A 6 -0.31 -1.89 -2.97
C THR A 6 -1.30 -1.16 -3.86
N CYS A 7 -2.59 -1.47 -3.74
CA CYS A 7 -3.61 -0.84 -4.59
C CYS A 7 -3.76 0.67 -4.32
N ASN A 8 -3.44 1.14 -3.12
CA ASN A 8 -3.59 2.54 -2.71
C ASN A 8 -2.37 3.03 -1.93
N PRO A 9 -1.17 3.09 -2.57
CA PRO A 9 0.04 3.58 -1.92
C PRO A 9 -0.08 5.06 -1.56
N ALA A 10 0.83 5.55 -0.71
CA ALA A 10 0.81 6.91 -0.22
C ALA A 10 2.22 7.49 -0.06
N LEU A 11 2.32 8.81 -0.16
CA LEU A 11 3.38 9.56 0.48
C LEU A 11 2.94 9.83 1.93
N ASP A 12 3.68 9.35 2.91
CA ASP A 12 3.40 9.57 4.32
C ASP A 12 4.23 10.77 4.82
N TRP A 13 3.55 11.89 5.08
CA TRP A 13 4.17 13.11 5.60
C TRP A 13 4.00 13.16 7.10
N MET A 14 5.08 12.94 7.83
CA MET A 14 5.10 13.03 9.29
C MET A 14 5.50 14.42 9.72
N MET A 15 4.64 15.08 10.51
CA MET A 15 4.88 16.39 11.09
C MET A 15 4.98 16.31 12.61
N ARG A 16 6.05 16.86 13.19
CA ARG A 16 6.18 17.02 14.64
C ARG A 16 5.74 18.43 15.03
N LEU A 17 4.67 18.51 15.81
CA LEU A 17 4.07 19.75 16.24
C LEU A 17 4.36 19.95 17.73
N PRO A 18 4.90 21.11 18.17
CA PRO A 18 5.03 21.44 19.61
C PRO A 18 3.65 21.51 20.29
N ALA A 19 2.66 22.03 19.58
CA ALA A 19 1.26 22.10 19.97
C ALA A 19 0.39 22.08 18.72
N PHE A 20 -0.87 21.66 18.87
CA PHE A 20 -1.88 21.73 17.81
C PHE A 20 -3.12 22.43 18.34
N ALA A 21 -3.63 23.40 17.58
CA ALA A 21 -4.88 24.07 17.86
C ALA A 21 -5.72 24.20 16.57
N GLU A 22 -7.01 23.96 16.68
CA GLU A 22 -7.94 24.11 15.56
C GLU A 22 -8.20 25.59 15.22
N GLY A 23 -8.46 25.88 13.94
CA GLY A 23 -8.83 27.20 13.47
C GLY A 23 -7.69 28.22 13.39
N VAL A 24 -6.45 27.82 13.65
CA VAL A 24 -5.28 28.69 13.59
C VAL A 24 -4.14 28.07 12.78
N THR A 25 -3.15 28.87 12.42
CA THR A 25 -1.94 28.37 11.77
C THR A 25 -1.08 27.61 12.78
N ASN A 26 -0.88 26.33 12.53
CA ASN A 26 0.09 25.48 13.24
C ASN A 26 1.38 25.37 12.42
N ARG A 27 2.53 25.36 13.09
CA ARG A 27 3.85 25.20 12.43
C ARG A 27 4.54 23.98 12.99
N SER A 28 5.02 23.10 12.09
CA SER A 28 5.85 21.96 12.48
C SER A 28 7.22 22.43 12.98
N ALA A 29 7.77 21.71 13.95
CA ALA A 29 9.16 21.87 14.37
C ALA A 29 10.10 21.00 13.53
N ALA A 30 9.61 19.91 12.99
CA ALA A 30 10.30 19.01 12.06
C ALA A 30 9.27 18.24 11.25
N ASP A 31 9.64 17.86 10.03
CA ASP A 31 8.86 17.02 9.16
C ASP A 31 9.75 16.01 8.43
N ASP A 32 9.15 14.90 8.05
CA ASP A 32 9.80 13.81 7.35
C ASP A 32 8.82 13.21 6.34
N LEU A 33 9.32 12.88 5.16
CA LEU A 33 8.56 12.27 4.08
C LEU A 33 9.02 10.83 3.88
N SER A 34 8.09 9.90 3.94
CA SER A 34 8.34 8.50 3.63
C SER A 34 7.42 8.00 2.51
N TYR A 35 7.92 7.02 1.79
CA TYR A 35 7.22 6.40 0.66
C TYR A 35 6.52 5.16 1.18
N GLY A 36 5.19 5.23 1.27
CA GLY A 36 4.39 4.32 2.07
C GLY A 36 3.40 3.47 1.29
N GLY A 37 2.78 2.62 2.06
CA GLY A 37 1.85 1.58 1.66
C GLY A 37 2.33 0.23 2.18
N LYS A 38 1.39 -0.58 2.70
CA LYS A 38 1.77 -1.86 3.35
C LYS A 38 2.64 -2.74 2.43
N GLY A 39 2.26 -2.92 1.15
CA GLY A 39 3.04 -3.71 0.20
C GLY A 39 4.38 -3.08 -0.18
N VAL A 40 4.47 -1.75 -0.30
CA VAL A 40 5.75 -1.05 -0.51
C VAL A 40 6.71 -1.32 0.65
N ASN A 41 6.20 -1.26 1.88
CA ASN A 41 6.99 -1.56 3.08
C ASN A 41 7.46 -3.02 3.09
N VAL A 42 6.60 -3.97 2.67
CA VAL A 42 6.96 -5.38 2.53
C VAL A 42 8.07 -5.56 1.49
N ALA A 43 7.94 -4.96 0.29
CA ALA A 43 8.99 -5.02 -0.73
C ALA A 43 10.32 -4.48 -0.22
N THR A 44 10.29 -3.33 0.46
CA THR A 44 11.48 -2.71 1.04
C THR A 44 12.16 -3.61 2.08
N MET A 45 11.38 -4.25 2.95
CA MET A 45 11.92 -5.18 3.94
C MET A 45 12.49 -6.45 3.30
N LEU A 46 11.78 -7.04 2.35
CA LEU A 46 12.27 -8.20 1.60
C LEU A 46 13.59 -7.89 0.89
N HIS A 47 13.67 -6.74 0.23
CA HIS A 47 14.91 -6.30 -0.43
C HIS A 47 16.07 -6.15 0.58
N ARG A 48 15.83 -5.54 1.74
CA ARG A 48 16.83 -5.43 2.82
C ARG A 48 17.32 -6.79 3.35
N PHE A 49 16.48 -7.82 3.28
CA PHE A 49 16.84 -9.19 3.61
C PHE A 49 17.47 -9.96 2.42
N GLY A 50 17.82 -9.26 1.33
CA GLY A 50 18.45 -9.87 0.15
C GLY A 50 17.51 -10.71 -0.70
N GLN A 51 16.19 -10.53 -0.55
CA GLN A 51 15.20 -11.22 -1.37
C GLN A 51 14.94 -10.46 -2.66
N ASP A 52 14.68 -11.19 -3.75
CA ASP A 52 14.22 -10.63 -5.02
C ASP A 52 12.76 -10.18 -4.87
N ALA A 53 12.55 -8.87 -4.77
CA ALA A 53 11.25 -8.25 -4.54
C ALA A 53 11.01 -7.08 -5.51
N CYS A 54 9.78 -6.95 -5.98
CA CYS A 54 9.31 -5.84 -6.83
C CYS A 54 8.04 -5.24 -6.23
N ALA A 55 7.99 -3.91 -6.13
CA ALA A 55 6.80 -3.17 -5.69
C ALA A 55 5.91 -2.84 -6.88
N SER A 56 4.60 -3.08 -6.75
CA SER A 56 3.58 -2.82 -7.77
C SER A 56 2.28 -2.29 -7.16
N GLY A 57 1.33 -1.97 -8.02
CA GLY A 57 0.02 -1.41 -7.66
C GLY A 57 -0.34 -0.25 -8.57
N PHE A 58 -1.06 0.76 -8.05
CA PHE A 58 -1.52 1.90 -8.84
C PHE A 58 -0.89 3.20 -8.33
N ILE A 59 -0.40 4.02 -9.26
CA ILE A 59 0.11 5.36 -8.97
C ILE A 59 -0.47 6.39 -9.93
N ALA A 60 -0.51 7.66 -9.52
CA ALA A 60 -0.98 8.75 -10.36
C ALA A 60 -0.21 10.04 -10.10
N GLY A 61 -0.09 10.87 -11.13
CA GLY A 61 0.43 12.22 -11.06
C GLY A 61 1.87 12.34 -10.56
N THR A 62 2.23 13.54 -10.12
CA THR A 62 3.58 13.86 -9.64
C THR A 62 3.92 13.19 -8.31
N THR A 63 2.93 13.04 -7.42
CA THR A 63 3.11 12.33 -6.15
C THR A 63 3.38 10.84 -6.37
N GLY A 64 2.76 10.23 -7.41
CA GLY A 64 3.06 8.86 -7.80
C GLY A 64 4.47 8.70 -8.37
N THR A 65 4.94 9.69 -9.14
CA THR A 65 6.32 9.71 -9.64
C THR A 65 7.31 9.80 -8.47
N ALA A 66 7.10 10.72 -7.54
CA ALA A 66 7.94 10.87 -6.36
C ALA A 66 7.98 9.61 -5.49
N LEU A 67 6.84 8.88 -5.37
CA LEU A 67 6.79 7.61 -4.65
C LEU A 67 7.71 6.58 -5.32
N VAL A 68 7.61 6.40 -6.63
CA VAL A 68 8.44 5.44 -7.37
C VAL A 68 9.92 5.79 -7.24
N GLU A 69 10.29 7.04 -7.49
CA GLU A 69 11.68 7.52 -7.37
C GLU A 69 12.24 7.25 -5.97
N GLY A 70 11.46 7.49 -4.92
CA GLY A 70 11.90 7.25 -3.55
C GLY A 70 12.04 5.76 -3.20
N VAL A 71 11.16 4.90 -3.72
CA VAL A 71 11.25 3.44 -3.54
C VAL A 71 12.43 2.87 -4.32
N GLU A 72 12.65 3.31 -5.55
CA GLU A 72 13.80 2.90 -6.37
C GLU A 72 15.13 3.41 -5.81
N ALA A 73 15.16 4.61 -5.23
CA ALA A 73 16.34 5.13 -4.52
C ALA A 73 16.72 4.27 -3.29
N ALA A 74 15.74 3.56 -2.70
CA ALA A 74 15.98 2.57 -1.66
C ALA A 74 16.41 1.19 -2.20
N GLY A 75 16.60 1.06 -3.52
CA GLY A 75 17.06 -0.16 -4.20
C GLY A 75 15.95 -1.13 -4.59
N VAL A 76 14.69 -0.80 -4.38
CA VAL A 76 13.55 -1.70 -4.65
C VAL A 76 13.04 -1.48 -6.08
N PRO A 77 13.07 -2.48 -6.96
CA PRO A 77 12.46 -2.40 -8.29
C PRO A 77 10.96 -2.10 -8.20
N CYS A 78 10.48 -1.27 -9.13
CA CYS A 78 9.08 -0.84 -9.21
C CYS A 78 8.46 -1.21 -10.56
N ASP A 79 7.25 -1.79 -10.52
CA ASP A 79 6.40 -2.02 -11.69
C ASP A 79 4.94 -1.59 -11.41
N PHE A 80 4.76 -0.29 -11.16
CA PHE A 80 3.43 0.28 -10.91
C PHE A 80 2.66 0.55 -12.20
N VAL A 81 1.35 0.34 -12.15
CA VAL A 81 0.42 0.81 -13.20
C VAL A 81 0.17 2.29 -12.98
N ARG A 82 0.55 3.12 -13.95
CA ARG A 82 0.31 4.56 -13.91
C ARG A 82 -1.09 4.86 -14.42
N LEU A 83 -1.87 5.59 -13.62
CA LEU A 83 -3.19 6.08 -13.98
C LEU A 83 -3.07 7.41 -14.74
N ASP A 84 -4.00 7.64 -15.65
CA ASP A 84 -4.02 8.84 -16.51
C ASP A 84 -4.46 10.11 -15.75
N ALA A 85 -5.15 9.96 -14.61
CA ALA A 85 -5.71 11.08 -13.86
C ALA A 85 -5.54 10.89 -12.34
N GLY A 86 -5.62 12.02 -11.62
CA GLY A 86 -5.50 12.05 -10.17
C GLY A 86 -4.08 12.18 -9.66
N GLN A 87 -3.91 11.96 -8.37
CA GLN A 87 -2.64 11.98 -7.67
C GLN A 87 -2.59 10.79 -6.71
N THR A 88 -1.46 10.13 -6.59
CA THR A 88 -1.20 9.21 -5.48
C THR A 88 -1.41 9.97 -4.17
N ARG A 89 -2.10 9.37 -3.22
CA ARG A 89 -2.51 10.04 -1.99
C ARG A 89 -1.32 10.45 -1.13
N ILE A 90 -1.55 11.49 -0.35
CA ILE A 90 -0.67 11.90 0.75
C ILE A 90 -1.43 11.62 2.04
N ASN A 91 -0.77 10.95 2.98
CA ASN A 91 -1.23 10.84 4.36
C ASN A 91 -0.42 11.82 5.21
N VAL A 92 -1.08 12.53 6.10
CA VAL A 92 -0.42 13.42 7.07
C VAL A 92 -0.51 12.77 8.44
N LYS A 93 0.64 12.57 9.08
CA LYS A 93 0.77 12.05 10.44
C LYS A 93 1.30 13.15 11.35
N MET A 94 0.45 13.64 12.23
CA MET A 94 0.82 14.69 13.20
C MET A 94 1.20 14.04 14.52
N LYS A 95 2.42 14.30 14.99
CA LYS A 95 2.89 13.86 16.32
C LYS A 95 3.09 15.07 17.21
N ARG A 96 2.47 15.02 18.41
CA ARG A 96 2.63 16.04 19.44
C ARG A 96 2.91 15.42 20.80
N PRO A 97 3.69 16.10 21.69
CA PRO A 97 3.87 15.63 23.03
C PRO A 97 2.59 15.81 23.87
N ARG A 98 2.30 14.84 24.71
CA ARG A 98 1.30 14.96 25.79
C ARG A 98 1.95 15.48 27.07
N ALA A 99 1.13 15.87 28.03
CA ALA A 99 1.59 16.36 29.33
C ALA A 99 2.40 15.31 30.13
N ASP A 100 2.15 14.02 29.87
CA ASP A 100 2.87 12.89 30.48
C ASP A 100 4.17 12.52 29.76
N GLY A 101 4.56 13.27 28.72
CA GLY A 101 5.75 13.02 27.91
C GLY A 101 5.56 11.96 26.82
N SER A 102 4.42 11.29 26.74
CA SER A 102 4.08 10.40 25.61
C SER A 102 3.79 11.20 24.35
N LEU A 103 3.86 10.54 23.19
CA LEU A 103 3.48 11.14 21.90
C LEU A 103 2.06 10.74 21.52
N GLU A 104 1.27 11.74 21.20
CA GLU A 104 -0.03 11.54 20.54
C GLU A 104 0.16 11.62 19.03
N GLU A 105 -0.43 10.69 18.29
CA GLU A 105 -0.43 10.66 16.84
C GLU A 105 -1.85 10.83 16.30
N THR A 106 -2.01 11.74 15.34
CA THR A 106 -3.24 11.92 14.58
C THR A 106 -2.92 11.73 13.11
N GLU A 107 -3.68 10.85 12.45
CA GLU A 107 -3.51 10.56 11.04
C GLU A 107 -4.67 11.15 10.22
N ILE A 108 -4.33 11.79 9.11
CA ILE A 108 -5.27 12.24 8.08
C ILE A 108 -4.87 11.55 6.79
N ASN A 109 -5.67 10.56 6.38
CA ASN A 109 -5.36 9.74 5.23
C ASN A 109 -6.11 10.23 3.99
N GLY A 110 -5.38 10.52 2.91
CA GLY A 110 -5.96 10.83 1.61
C GLY A 110 -6.70 9.63 1.02
N CYS A 111 -7.73 9.89 0.21
CA CYS A 111 -8.53 8.82 -0.41
C CYS A 111 -7.78 8.10 -1.56
N GLY A 112 -6.90 8.81 -2.26
CA GLY A 112 -6.20 8.29 -3.43
C GLY A 112 -6.96 8.47 -4.74
N PRO A 113 -6.34 8.12 -5.87
CA PRO A 113 -6.93 8.26 -7.20
C PRO A 113 -7.95 7.14 -7.48
N ALA A 114 -8.94 7.43 -8.31
CA ALA A 114 -9.87 6.41 -8.78
C ALA A 114 -9.20 5.48 -9.80
N VAL A 115 -9.39 4.18 -9.61
CA VAL A 115 -8.84 3.13 -10.47
C VAL A 115 -9.90 2.61 -11.40
N GLY A 116 -9.65 2.69 -12.71
CA GLY A 116 -10.56 2.17 -13.73
C GLY A 116 -10.25 0.73 -14.13
N PRO A 117 -11.18 0.08 -14.86
CA PRO A 117 -11.08 -1.34 -15.24
C PRO A 117 -9.86 -1.65 -16.11
N VAL A 118 -9.41 -0.71 -16.95
CA VAL A 118 -8.24 -0.89 -17.81
C VAL A 118 -6.95 -1.02 -16.96
N ALA A 119 -6.82 -0.22 -15.92
CA ALA A 119 -5.68 -0.29 -15.00
C ALA A 119 -5.70 -1.61 -14.22
N ILE A 120 -6.87 -2.05 -13.74
CA ILE A 120 -7.05 -3.34 -13.07
C ILE A 120 -6.64 -4.49 -13.99
N ALA A 121 -7.12 -4.51 -15.23
CA ALA A 121 -6.75 -5.53 -16.20
C ALA A 121 -5.24 -5.51 -16.52
N THR A 122 -4.61 -4.33 -16.48
CA THR A 122 -3.16 -4.21 -16.68
C THR A 122 -2.39 -4.81 -15.51
N LEU A 123 -2.80 -4.55 -14.26
CA LEU A 123 -2.21 -5.15 -13.07
C LEU A 123 -2.40 -6.68 -13.08
N ARG A 124 -3.60 -7.17 -13.40
CA ARG A 124 -3.91 -8.60 -13.49
C ARG A 124 -2.97 -9.32 -14.46
N ARG A 125 -2.75 -8.77 -15.66
CA ARG A 125 -1.80 -9.34 -16.65
C ARG A 125 -0.36 -9.42 -16.16
N ARG A 126 0.07 -8.57 -15.21
CA ARG A 126 1.39 -8.68 -14.58
C ARG A 126 1.44 -9.86 -13.63
N ILE A 127 0.36 -10.07 -12.87
CA ILE A 127 0.23 -11.18 -11.93
C ILE A 127 0.17 -12.52 -12.68
N GLU A 128 -0.47 -12.59 -13.82
CA GLU A 128 -0.54 -13.78 -14.69
C GLU A 128 0.83 -14.23 -15.24
N ARG A 129 1.89 -13.43 -15.07
CA ARG A 129 3.27 -13.81 -15.43
C ARG A 129 4.02 -14.50 -14.29
N LEU A 130 3.46 -14.52 -13.09
CA LEU A 130 4.05 -15.21 -11.94
C LEU A 130 3.97 -16.73 -12.15
N GLY A 131 4.95 -17.45 -11.63
CA GLY A 131 5.01 -18.91 -11.66
C GLY A 131 5.10 -19.52 -10.28
N SER A 132 5.28 -20.84 -10.22
CA SER A 132 5.27 -21.63 -8.98
C SER A 132 6.34 -21.23 -7.94
N ASP A 133 7.43 -20.65 -8.39
CA ASP A 133 8.51 -20.18 -7.52
C ASP A 133 8.31 -18.76 -7.02
N ASP A 134 7.24 -18.07 -7.47
CA ASP A 134 6.94 -16.71 -7.13
C ASP A 134 5.93 -16.61 -5.99
N CYS A 135 5.91 -15.45 -5.35
CA CYS A 135 4.97 -15.12 -4.29
C CYS A 135 4.35 -13.75 -4.55
N LEU A 136 3.02 -13.73 -4.66
CA LEU A 136 2.23 -12.49 -4.69
C LEU A 136 1.90 -12.07 -3.26
N VAL A 137 2.13 -10.78 -2.94
CA VAL A 137 1.72 -10.19 -1.66
C VAL A 137 0.73 -9.07 -1.94
N LEU A 138 -0.55 -9.28 -1.61
CA LEU A 138 -1.63 -8.29 -1.72
C LEU A 138 -1.78 -7.58 -0.38
N SER A 139 -1.47 -6.29 -0.30
CA SER A 139 -1.39 -5.65 1.01
C SER A 139 -1.88 -4.20 1.04
N GLY A 140 -2.66 -3.87 2.07
CA GLY A 140 -3.26 -2.56 2.29
C GLY A 140 -4.68 -2.43 1.76
N SER A 141 -5.25 -1.22 1.88
CA SER A 141 -6.60 -0.90 1.43
C SER A 141 -6.71 -0.81 -0.09
N LEU A 142 -7.88 -1.10 -0.61
CA LEU A 142 -8.22 -0.84 -2.00
C LEU A 142 -8.32 0.67 -2.28
N ALA A 143 -8.00 1.07 -3.50
CA ALA A 143 -8.20 2.44 -3.97
C ALA A 143 -9.67 2.65 -4.38
N PRO A 144 -10.15 3.91 -4.42
CA PRO A 144 -11.46 4.23 -5.01
C PRO A 144 -11.61 3.63 -6.39
N GLY A 145 -12.79 3.07 -6.70
CA GLY A 145 -13.07 2.42 -7.99
C GLY A 145 -12.60 0.98 -8.12
N CYS A 146 -11.80 0.46 -7.19
CA CYS A 146 -11.51 -0.97 -7.13
C CYS A 146 -12.74 -1.73 -6.61
N PRO A 147 -13.15 -2.84 -7.26
CA PRO A 147 -14.19 -3.71 -6.71
C PRO A 147 -13.72 -4.38 -5.42
N ALA A 148 -14.66 -4.71 -4.53
CA ALA A 148 -14.32 -5.27 -3.22
C ALA A 148 -13.62 -6.64 -3.30
N ASP A 149 -13.92 -7.41 -4.35
CA ASP A 149 -13.35 -8.72 -4.66
C ASP A 149 -12.03 -8.68 -5.44
N LEU A 150 -11.47 -7.48 -5.69
CA LEU A 150 -10.24 -7.35 -6.49
C LEU A 150 -9.11 -8.26 -5.97
N TYR A 151 -8.92 -8.31 -4.66
CA TYR A 151 -7.86 -9.16 -4.09
C TYR A 151 -8.14 -10.65 -4.26
N ALA A 152 -9.41 -11.06 -4.25
CA ALA A 152 -9.80 -12.43 -4.57
C ALA A 152 -9.49 -12.78 -6.03
N ASP A 153 -9.84 -11.90 -6.98
CA ASP A 153 -9.55 -12.09 -8.42
C ASP A 153 -8.03 -12.18 -8.68
N LEU A 154 -7.24 -11.28 -8.09
CA LEU A 154 -5.78 -11.29 -8.23
C LEU A 154 -5.13 -12.51 -7.58
N ALA A 155 -5.63 -12.97 -6.43
CA ALA A 155 -5.15 -14.18 -5.76
C ALA A 155 -5.48 -15.44 -6.57
N ALA A 156 -6.68 -15.52 -7.15
CA ALA A 156 -7.07 -16.60 -8.03
C ALA A 156 -6.20 -16.63 -9.30
N ALA A 157 -5.96 -15.49 -9.94
CA ALA A 157 -5.08 -15.38 -11.10
C ALA A 157 -3.66 -15.87 -10.78
N ALA A 158 -3.09 -15.54 -9.63
CA ALA A 158 -1.78 -16.05 -9.22
C ALA A 158 -1.80 -17.56 -9.01
N ALA A 159 -2.86 -18.09 -8.38
CA ALA A 159 -3.00 -19.53 -8.11
C ALA A 159 -3.14 -20.37 -9.39
N GLU A 160 -3.81 -19.85 -10.44
CA GLU A 160 -3.90 -20.49 -11.76
C GLU A 160 -2.53 -20.77 -12.39
N HIS A 161 -1.52 -19.93 -12.06
CA HIS A 161 -0.14 -20.08 -12.51
C HIS A 161 0.79 -20.72 -11.47
N GLY A 162 0.22 -21.22 -10.36
CA GLY A 162 0.95 -21.93 -9.30
C GLY A 162 1.67 -21.03 -8.30
N ALA A 163 1.56 -19.70 -8.41
CA ALA A 163 2.19 -18.78 -7.48
C ALA A 163 1.46 -18.76 -6.13
N ARG A 164 2.24 -18.64 -5.04
CA ARG A 164 1.66 -18.47 -3.70
C ARG A 164 1.15 -17.06 -3.51
N CYS A 165 0.02 -16.90 -2.81
CA CYS A 165 -0.54 -15.59 -2.50
C CYS A 165 -0.62 -15.36 -0.99
N VAL A 166 -0.14 -14.21 -0.54
CA VAL A 166 -0.25 -13.69 0.84
C VAL A 166 -1.16 -12.47 0.82
N VAL A 167 -2.13 -12.41 1.75
CA VAL A 167 -3.08 -11.28 1.85
C VAL A 167 -2.99 -10.62 3.22
N ASP A 168 -2.81 -9.28 3.24
CA ASP A 168 -2.80 -8.41 4.42
C ASP A 168 -3.69 -7.19 4.17
N THR A 169 -4.99 -7.36 4.33
CA THR A 169 -6.01 -6.32 4.14
C THR A 169 -7.10 -6.42 5.20
N THR A 170 -8.12 -5.58 5.13
CA THR A 170 -9.16 -5.47 6.16
C THR A 170 -10.57 -5.48 5.56
N GLY A 171 -11.57 -5.70 6.40
CA GLY A 171 -12.99 -5.57 6.06
C GLY A 171 -13.41 -6.47 4.88
N THR A 172 -14.33 -5.97 4.06
CA THR A 172 -14.89 -6.73 2.93
C THR A 172 -13.81 -7.29 1.99
N ALA A 173 -12.74 -6.53 1.72
CA ALA A 173 -11.67 -7.01 0.85
C ALA A 173 -10.94 -8.25 1.42
N LEU A 174 -10.81 -8.36 2.75
CA LEU A 174 -10.28 -9.56 3.40
C LEU A 174 -11.26 -10.73 3.28
N THR A 175 -12.53 -10.50 3.60
CA THR A 175 -13.57 -11.53 3.53
C THR A 175 -13.68 -12.12 2.11
N GLU A 176 -13.71 -11.28 1.08
CA GLU A 176 -13.73 -11.73 -0.31
C GLU A 176 -12.45 -12.49 -0.70
N ALA A 177 -11.29 -12.01 -0.27
CA ALA A 177 -10.01 -12.66 -0.57
C ALA A 177 -9.89 -14.08 0.02
N LEU A 178 -10.55 -14.38 1.15
CA LEU A 178 -10.57 -15.72 1.73
C LEU A 178 -11.21 -16.76 0.81
N ALA A 179 -12.16 -16.36 -0.04
CA ALA A 179 -12.79 -17.26 -1.01
C ALA A 179 -11.77 -17.84 -2.02
N ALA A 180 -10.72 -17.10 -2.36
CA ALA A 180 -9.63 -17.53 -3.23
C ALA A 180 -8.62 -18.47 -2.52
N ARG A 181 -8.80 -18.77 -1.23
CA ARG A 181 -7.93 -19.65 -0.42
C ARG A 181 -6.44 -19.28 -0.53
N PRO A 182 -6.04 -18.04 -0.18
CA PRO A 182 -4.65 -17.64 -0.25
C PRO A 182 -3.76 -18.53 0.61
N PHE A 183 -2.48 -18.63 0.26
CA PHE A 183 -1.50 -19.42 1.01
C PHE A 183 -1.36 -18.94 2.46
N LEU A 184 -1.44 -17.62 2.69
CA LEU A 184 -1.34 -17.01 4.02
C LEU A 184 -2.22 -15.75 4.09
N VAL A 185 -2.86 -15.55 5.22
CA VAL A 185 -3.48 -14.28 5.62
C VAL A 185 -2.83 -13.76 6.90
N LYS A 186 -2.68 -12.44 7.03
CA LYS A 186 -2.08 -11.80 8.20
C LYS A 186 -3.03 -10.75 8.79
N PRO A 187 -4.11 -11.14 9.45
CA PRO A 187 -4.96 -10.21 10.15
C PRO A 187 -4.31 -9.73 11.46
N ASN A 188 -4.62 -8.51 11.89
CA ASN A 188 -4.39 -8.07 13.25
C ASN A 188 -5.56 -8.48 14.18
N ASN A 189 -5.46 -8.18 15.49
CA ASN A 189 -6.48 -8.57 16.47
C ASN A 189 -7.86 -7.95 16.21
N HIS A 190 -7.93 -6.76 15.61
CA HIS A 190 -9.20 -6.10 15.26
C HIS A 190 -9.80 -6.73 14.01
N GLU A 191 -8.98 -6.99 13.01
CA GLU A 191 -9.38 -7.61 11.74
C GLU A 191 -9.83 -9.07 11.92
N LEU A 192 -9.37 -9.75 12.99
CA LEU A 192 -9.85 -11.11 13.36
C LEU A 192 -11.20 -11.10 14.06
N ALA A 193 -11.59 -9.97 14.65
CA ALA A 193 -12.84 -9.84 15.41
C ALA A 193 -14.02 -9.35 14.55
N GLU A 194 -13.78 -8.93 13.32
CA GLU A 194 -14.77 -8.55 12.31
C GLU A 194 -15.27 -9.78 11.52
#